data_7ebad24a8fe1a754014e02b2fe1365ff
#
_entry.id   7ebad24a8fe1a754014e02b2fe1365ff
#
_cell.length_a   1.000
_cell.length_b   1.000
_cell.length_c   1.000
_cell.angle_alpha   90.00
_cell.angle_beta   90.00
_cell.angle_gamma   90.00
#
_symmetry.space_group_name_H-M   'P 1'
#
loop_
_entity.id
_entity.type
_entity.pdbx_description
1 polymer ?
#
loop_
_entity_poly.entity_id
_entity_poly.type
_entity_poly.pdbx_seq_one_letter_code
_entity_poly.pdbx_strand_id
1 'polypeptide(L)'
;MVGLVDALGGGPAVIAGHDWGAPVAWHAALLRPDRFRAVIGLSVPYRPRGSVRPSTAMPQTADAIFYQLYFQAPGVAETELSRDVRSSIRRILFSGSGEGRRAHAGLGNPAAVGMVPRGGGFLRHTAEPATPPPWLTEADVEFYAGEFSRAGFRGGLNWYRNIDRNWELMAPYAGARVTVPALYVAGDQDLVVHFRGMDQLLPNLKKFVPELRGTIMLPGCGHWTQQERPKEVNDATLA
;
A
#
# COMPACT_ATOMS: atom_id res chain seq x y z
N MET A 1 1.26 -14.12 -11.81
CA MET A 1 -0.12 -13.68 -12.24
C MET A 1 -0.49 -14.31 -13.59
N VAL A 2 0.35 -14.27 -14.67
CA VAL A 2 0.00 -14.87 -15.97
C VAL A 2 -0.35 -16.35 -15.85
N GLY A 3 0.50 -17.16 -15.20
CA GLY A 3 0.21 -18.59 -15.01
C GLY A 3 -1.09 -18.86 -14.21
N LEU A 4 -1.51 -17.95 -13.32
CA LEU A 4 -2.81 -18.08 -12.66
C LEU A 4 -3.96 -17.84 -13.64
N VAL A 5 -3.84 -16.83 -14.52
CA VAL A 5 -4.83 -16.60 -15.58
C VAL A 5 -4.93 -17.80 -16.52
N ASP A 6 -3.78 -18.42 -16.87
CA ASP A 6 -3.75 -19.63 -17.70
C ASP A 6 -4.49 -20.80 -17.02
N ALA A 7 -4.25 -21.00 -15.74
CA ALA A 7 -4.89 -22.07 -14.95
C ALA A 7 -6.42 -21.84 -14.77
N LEU A 8 -6.88 -20.58 -14.89
CA LEU A 8 -8.29 -20.20 -14.78
C LEU A 8 -8.99 -20.10 -16.15
N GLY A 9 -8.42 -20.65 -17.22
CA GLY A 9 -9.05 -20.69 -18.55
C GLY A 9 -8.42 -19.77 -19.60
N GLY A 10 -7.39 -19.00 -19.26
CA GLY A 10 -6.50 -18.33 -20.20
C GLY A 10 -7.01 -17.07 -20.90
N GLY A 11 -8.26 -16.66 -20.67
CA GLY A 11 -8.83 -15.43 -21.26
C GLY A 11 -8.26 -14.13 -20.66
N PRO A 12 -8.39 -12.98 -21.37
CA PRO A 12 -7.98 -11.69 -20.82
C PRO A 12 -8.74 -11.34 -19.53
N ALA A 13 -8.04 -10.98 -18.48
CA ALA A 13 -8.60 -10.70 -17.16
C ALA A 13 -8.55 -9.21 -16.80
N VAL A 14 -9.42 -8.76 -15.90
CA VAL A 14 -9.23 -7.53 -15.13
C VAL A 14 -8.39 -7.88 -13.91
N ILE A 15 -7.36 -7.08 -13.62
CA ILE A 15 -6.53 -7.26 -12.44
C ILE A 15 -6.76 -6.12 -11.45
N ALA A 16 -7.04 -6.47 -10.20
CA ALA A 16 -7.16 -5.51 -9.11
C ALA A 16 -6.07 -5.77 -8.05
N GLY A 17 -5.59 -4.71 -7.41
CA GLY A 17 -4.61 -4.84 -6.35
C GLY A 17 -4.69 -3.70 -5.35
N HIS A 18 -4.46 -4.03 -4.08
CA HIS A 18 -4.43 -3.10 -2.96
C HIS A 18 -3.03 -3.09 -2.33
N ASP A 19 -2.59 -1.94 -1.83
CA ASP A 19 -1.26 -1.73 -1.23
C ASP A 19 -0.15 -2.26 -2.13
N TRP A 20 0.71 -3.18 -1.71
CA TRP A 20 1.71 -3.83 -2.57
C TRP A 20 1.12 -4.63 -3.72
N GLY A 21 -0.13 -5.08 -3.60
CA GLY A 21 -0.85 -5.69 -4.71
C GLY A 21 -1.14 -4.70 -5.85
N ALA A 22 -1.28 -3.41 -5.58
CA ALA A 22 -1.52 -2.42 -6.63
C ALA A 22 -0.29 -2.24 -7.56
N PRO A 23 0.96 -2.06 -7.10
CA PRO A 23 2.14 -2.14 -7.98
C PRO A 23 2.21 -3.43 -8.81
N VAL A 24 1.85 -4.58 -8.21
CA VAL A 24 1.78 -5.85 -8.98
C VAL A 24 0.74 -5.75 -10.09
N ALA A 25 -0.46 -5.25 -9.80
CA ALA A 25 -1.52 -5.10 -10.78
C ALA A 25 -1.13 -4.10 -11.90
N TRP A 26 -0.61 -2.93 -11.53
CA TRP A 26 -0.14 -1.92 -12.47
C TRP A 26 0.96 -2.45 -13.41
N HIS A 27 1.97 -3.14 -12.85
CA HIS A 27 3.06 -3.70 -13.67
C HIS A 27 2.61 -4.91 -14.47
N ALA A 28 1.68 -5.73 -13.98
CA ALA A 28 1.09 -6.81 -14.77
C ALA A 28 0.37 -6.28 -16.01
N ALA A 29 -0.44 -5.25 -15.85
CA ALA A 29 -1.13 -4.59 -16.96
C ALA A 29 -0.16 -3.86 -17.91
N LEU A 30 0.89 -3.22 -17.39
CA LEU A 30 1.94 -2.58 -18.18
C LEU A 30 2.70 -3.58 -19.05
N LEU A 31 3.11 -4.70 -18.48
CA LEU A 31 4.00 -5.67 -19.12
C LEU A 31 3.24 -6.68 -20.00
N ARG A 32 1.99 -6.93 -19.67
CA ARG A 32 1.16 -7.94 -20.35
C ARG A 32 -0.27 -7.43 -20.60
N PRO A 33 -0.40 -6.34 -21.40
CA PRO A 33 -1.73 -5.80 -21.76
C PRO A 33 -2.56 -6.80 -22.59
N ASP A 34 -1.92 -7.78 -23.22
CA ASP A 34 -2.55 -8.91 -23.90
C ASP A 34 -3.27 -9.85 -22.93
N ARG A 35 -2.85 -9.92 -21.68
CA ARG A 35 -3.41 -10.80 -20.64
C ARG A 35 -4.27 -10.06 -19.62
N PHE A 36 -4.02 -8.78 -19.42
CA PHE A 36 -4.74 -7.93 -18.46
C PHE A 36 -5.38 -6.76 -19.22
N ARG A 37 -6.66 -6.93 -19.59
CA ARG A 37 -7.43 -5.97 -20.38
C ARG A 37 -7.83 -4.70 -19.64
N ALA A 38 -7.77 -4.69 -18.31
CA ALA A 38 -8.00 -3.54 -17.45
C ALA A 38 -7.32 -3.73 -16.10
N VAL A 39 -7.09 -2.61 -15.36
CA VAL A 39 -6.45 -2.62 -14.05
C VAL A 39 -7.19 -1.71 -13.06
N ILE A 40 -7.32 -2.17 -11.82
CA ILE A 40 -7.85 -1.41 -10.69
C ILE A 40 -6.78 -1.32 -9.60
N GLY A 41 -6.32 -0.11 -9.31
CA GLY A 41 -5.38 0.14 -8.20
C GLY A 41 -6.11 0.71 -7.00
N LEU A 42 -5.98 0.05 -5.85
CA LEU A 42 -6.53 0.51 -4.58
C LEU A 42 -5.38 1.02 -3.70
N SER A 43 -5.54 2.21 -3.11
CA SER A 43 -4.55 2.88 -2.26
C SER A 43 -3.32 3.39 -3.02
N VAL A 44 -2.52 2.52 -3.64
CA VAL A 44 -1.26 2.87 -4.29
C VAL A 44 -1.46 3.14 -5.77
N PRO A 45 -1.23 4.38 -6.26
CA PRO A 45 -1.36 4.71 -7.68
C PRO A 45 -0.21 4.15 -8.50
N TYR A 46 -0.38 4.09 -9.81
CA TYR A 46 0.76 3.82 -10.71
C TYR A 46 1.83 4.90 -10.55
N ARG A 47 3.05 4.46 -10.31
CA ARG A 47 4.23 5.33 -10.28
C ARG A 47 5.19 4.88 -11.36
N PRO A 48 5.49 5.73 -12.36
CA PRO A 48 6.51 5.40 -13.34
C PRO A 48 7.88 5.27 -12.64
N ARG A 49 8.77 4.50 -13.27
CA ARG A 49 10.14 4.38 -12.76
C ARG A 49 10.83 5.74 -12.73
N GLY A 50 11.23 6.17 -11.54
CA GLY A 50 12.03 7.40 -11.36
C GLY A 50 13.48 7.20 -11.78
N SER A 51 14.20 8.32 -11.96
CA SER A 51 15.63 8.32 -12.31
C SER A 51 16.54 7.96 -11.13
N VAL A 52 16.05 8.11 -9.89
CA VAL A 52 16.82 7.90 -8.66
C VAL A 52 16.41 6.60 -8.00
N ARG A 53 17.38 5.86 -7.45
CA ARG A 53 17.16 4.64 -6.67
C ARG A 53 16.22 4.95 -5.48
N PRO A 54 15.12 4.20 -5.30
CA PRO A 54 14.09 4.56 -4.32
C PRO A 54 14.61 4.71 -2.89
N SER A 55 15.43 3.77 -2.41
CA SER A 55 15.94 3.82 -1.04
C SER A 55 16.77 5.07 -0.74
N THR A 56 17.46 5.64 -1.75
CA THR A 56 18.25 6.86 -1.59
C THR A 56 17.42 8.14 -1.62
N ALA A 57 16.19 8.08 -2.17
CA ALA A 57 15.27 9.21 -2.27
C ALA A 57 14.27 9.29 -1.11
N MET A 58 14.19 8.24 -0.29
CA MET A 58 13.28 8.18 0.86
C MET A 58 13.69 9.16 1.95
N PRO A 59 12.70 9.79 2.63
CA PRO A 59 12.99 10.75 3.69
C PRO A 59 13.77 10.13 4.86
N GLN A 60 14.78 10.84 5.33
CA GLN A 60 15.50 10.52 6.56
C GLN A 60 16.09 11.79 7.18
N THR A 61 16.17 11.80 8.50
CA THR A 61 16.76 12.86 9.32
C THR A 61 17.75 12.25 10.31
N ALA A 62 18.39 13.09 11.13
CA ALA A 62 19.22 12.61 12.23
C ALA A 62 18.40 11.73 13.21
N ASP A 63 17.12 12.06 13.44
CA ASP A 63 16.30 11.46 14.49
C ASP A 63 15.30 10.42 13.99
N ALA A 64 15.00 10.38 12.68
CA ALA A 64 13.97 9.49 12.12
C ALA A 64 14.29 9.06 10.69
N ILE A 65 13.76 7.89 10.30
CA ILE A 65 13.83 7.36 8.94
C ILE A 65 12.43 6.99 8.45
N PHE A 66 12.23 7.01 7.15
CA PHE A 66 10.98 6.53 6.55
C PHE A 66 10.80 5.03 6.83
N TYR A 67 9.58 4.59 7.16
CA TYR A 67 9.31 3.21 7.58
C TYR A 67 9.81 2.14 6.59
N GLN A 68 9.78 2.44 5.28
CA GLN A 68 10.29 1.52 4.27
C GLN A 68 11.81 1.32 4.38
N LEU A 69 12.55 2.32 4.87
CA LEU A 69 13.98 2.17 5.20
C LEU A 69 14.18 1.36 6.48
N TYR A 70 13.31 1.56 7.48
CA TYR A 70 13.32 0.76 8.70
C TYR A 70 13.13 -0.74 8.41
N PHE A 71 12.29 -1.08 7.42
CA PHE A 71 12.03 -2.46 7.04
C PHE A 71 13.14 -3.13 6.20
N GLN A 72 14.17 -2.39 5.78
CA GLN A 72 15.24 -2.96 4.95
C GLN A 72 16.11 -3.96 5.73
N ALA A 73 16.45 -3.67 6.99
CA ALA A 73 17.32 -4.52 7.79
C ALA A 73 16.60 -5.82 8.22
N PRO A 74 17.07 -7.00 7.76
CA PRO A 74 16.47 -8.26 8.18
C PRO A 74 16.51 -8.46 9.69
N GLY A 75 15.43 -8.96 10.26
CA GLY A 75 15.33 -9.29 11.69
C GLY A 75 14.89 -8.12 12.57
N VAL A 76 15.10 -6.87 12.19
CA VAL A 76 14.79 -5.70 13.02
C VAL A 76 13.28 -5.56 13.23
N ALA A 77 12.54 -5.37 12.15
CA ALA A 77 11.09 -5.25 12.21
C ALA A 77 10.42 -6.57 12.60
N GLU A 78 10.94 -7.71 12.13
CA GLU A 78 10.45 -9.02 12.55
C GLU A 78 10.48 -9.19 14.06
N THR A 79 11.60 -8.85 14.70
CA THR A 79 11.75 -8.95 16.17
C THR A 79 10.77 -8.05 16.89
N GLU A 80 10.58 -6.81 16.41
CA GLU A 80 9.63 -5.88 17.02
C GLU A 80 8.19 -6.41 16.92
N LEU A 81 7.76 -6.74 15.70
CA LEU A 81 6.38 -7.12 15.40
C LEU A 81 5.98 -8.48 16.02
N SER A 82 6.95 -9.37 16.22
CA SER A 82 6.71 -10.71 16.80
C SER A 82 6.67 -10.72 18.32
N ARG A 83 6.97 -9.64 19.02
CA ARG A 83 6.89 -9.57 20.50
C ARG A 83 5.49 -9.79 21.03
N ASP A 84 4.52 -9.17 20.36
CA ASP A 84 3.09 -9.35 20.57
C ASP A 84 2.40 -9.20 19.22
N VAL A 85 2.21 -10.34 18.54
CA VAL A 85 1.65 -10.37 17.19
C VAL A 85 0.25 -9.79 17.16
N ARG A 86 -0.58 -10.10 18.16
CA ARG A 86 -1.96 -9.63 18.24
C ARG A 86 -2.03 -8.11 18.37
N SER A 87 -1.28 -7.54 19.31
CA SER A 87 -1.18 -6.08 19.48
C SER A 87 -0.60 -5.41 18.25
N SER A 88 0.45 -6.00 17.63
CA SER A 88 1.04 -5.48 16.39
C SER A 88 0.03 -5.38 15.26
N ILE A 89 -0.75 -6.44 15.03
CA ILE A 89 -1.80 -6.47 13.99
C ILE A 89 -2.87 -5.43 14.28
N ARG A 90 -3.43 -5.42 15.49
CA ARG A 90 -4.48 -4.47 15.89
C ARG A 90 -4.02 -3.02 15.68
N ARG A 91 -2.83 -2.68 16.14
CA ARG A 91 -2.26 -1.34 16.06
C ARG A 91 -1.99 -0.92 14.62
N ILE A 92 -1.42 -1.80 13.79
CA ILE A 92 -1.14 -1.51 12.37
C ILE A 92 -2.44 -1.27 11.60
N LEU A 93 -3.41 -2.18 11.74
CA LEU A 93 -4.69 -2.07 11.04
C LEU A 93 -5.45 -0.80 11.47
N PHE A 94 -5.55 -0.54 12.76
CA PHE A 94 -6.22 0.68 13.25
C PHE A 94 -5.48 1.95 12.80
N SER A 95 -4.16 2.01 12.98
CA SER A 95 -3.40 3.23 12.66
C SER A 95 -3.42 3.59 11.17
N GLY A 96 -3.56 2.59 10.29
CA GLY A 96 -3.73 2.79 8.85
C GLY A 96 -5.14 3.22 8.44
N SER A 97 -6.14 3.08 9.31
CA SER A 97 -7.53 3.44 9.01
C SER A 97 -7.81 4.94 9.06
N GLY A 98 -8.95 5.34 8.51
CA GLY A 98 -9.42 6.72 8.59
C GLY A 98 -9.69 7.17 10.03
N GLU A 99 -10.18 6.29 10.90
CA GLU A 99 -10.36 6.58 12.31
C GLU A 99 -9.02 6.74 13.03
N GLY A 100 -8.07 5.83 12.78
CA GLY A 100 -6.72 5.92 13.35
C GLY A 100 -6.00 7.19 12.93
N ARG A 101 -6.10 7.59 11.68
CA ARG A 101 -5.53 8.87 11.19
C ARG A 101 -6.13 10.08 11.90
N ARG A 102 -7.46 10.12 12.07
CA ARG A 102 -8.13 11.21 12.82
C ARG A 102 -7.71 11.25 14.28
N ALA A 103 -7.57 10.09 14.92
CA ALA A 103 -7.09 10.00 16.30
C ALA A 103 -5.66 10.55 16.46
N HIS A 104 -4.84 10.47 15.41
CA HIS A 104 -3.45 10.97 15.41
C HIS A 104 -3.31 12.40 14.85
N ALA A 105 -4.34 12.99 14.24
CA ALA A 105 -4.26 14.31 13.60
C ALA A 105 -3.86 15.45 14.56
N GLY A 106 -4.04 15.25 15.87
CA GLY A 106 -3.55 16.18 16.91
C GLY A 106 -2.13 15.94 17.41
N LEU A 107 -1.46 14.88 16.96
CA LEU A 107 -0.22 14.41 17.57
C LEU A 107 1.04 14.59 16.72
N GLY A 108 0.95 15.17 15.50
CA GLY A 108 2.15 15.20 14.67
C GLY A 108 2.17 16.14 13.47
N ASN A 109 3.38 16.49 13.11
CA ASN A 109 3.73 17.22 11.90
C ASN A 109 3.36 16.38 10.65
N PRO A 110 2.62 16.90 9.66
CA PRO A 110 2.36 16.24 8.38
C PRO A 110 3.62 15.74 7.66
N ALA A 111 4.75 16.41 7.85
CA ALA A 111 6.05 15.98 7.33
C ALA A 111 6.58 14.68 7.97
N ALA A 112 5.95 14.23 9.07
CA ALA A 112 6.35 13.00 9.78
C ALA A 112 5.56 11.75 9.34
N VAL A 113 4.70 11.85 8.30
CA VAL A 113 3.93 10.70 7.81
C VAL A 113 4.86 9.58 7.38
N GLY A 114 4.71 8.41 8.02
CA GLY A 114 5.55 7.24 7.75
C GLY A 114 6.97 7.32 8.34
N MET A 115 7.30 8.33 9.15
CA MET A 115 8.61 8.43 9.78
C MET A 115 8.67 7.60 11.08
N VAL A 116 9.73 6.82 11.21
CA VAL A 116 10.03 5.96 12.37
C VAL A 116 11.21 6.55 13.11
N PRO A 117 11.10 6.84 14.41
CA PRO A 117 12.23 7.34 15.21
C PRO A 117 13.39 6.35 15.26
N ARG A 118 14.61 6.82 15.09
CA ARG A 118 15.80 5.99 15.27
C ARG A 118 15.86 5.48 16.71
N GLY A 119 15.92 4.15 16.89
CA GLY A 119 15.89 3.50 18.19
C GLY A 119 14.49 3.39 18.83
N GLY A 120 13.43 3.87 18.17
CA GLY A 120 12.07 3.84 18.74
C GLY A 120 11.17 2.70 18.25
N GLY A 121 11.45 2.14 17.07
CA GLY A 121 10.65 1.12 16.42
C GLY A 121 9.43 1.67 15.69
N PHE A 122 8.89 0.83 14.80
CA PHE A 122 7.76 1.17 13.92
C PHE A 122 6.45 1.37 14.70
N LEU A 123 6.21 0.51 15.71
CA LEU A 123 4.98 0.56 16.50
C LEU A 123 4.89 1.73 17.49
N ARG A 124 5.99 2.45 17.73
CA ARG A 124 5.99 3.54 18.73
C ARG A 124 4.93 4.61 18.49
N HIS A 125 4.65 4.91 17.22
CA HIS A 125 3.67 5.94 16.82
C HIS A 125 2.35 5.35 16.30
N THR A 126 2.11 4.07 16.56
CA THR A 126 0.81 3.44 16.26
C THR A 126 -0.08 3.49 17.50
N ALA A 127 -1.38 3.68 17.27
CA ALA A 127 -2.37 3.66 18.34
C ALA A 127 -3.04 2.29 18.44
N GLU A 128 -3.43 1.94 19.64
CA GLU A 128 -4.34 0.85 19.89
C GLU A 128 -5.72 1.43 20.19
N PRO A 129 -6.78 1.02 19.46
CA PRO A 129 -8.12 1.56 19.70
C PRO A 129 -8.66 1.06 21.04
N ALA A 130 -9.29 1.96 21.80
CA ALA A 130 -10.02 1.58 23.01
C ALA A 130 -11.21 0.65 22.70
N THR A 131 -11.84 0.88 21.54
CA THR A 131 -12.90 0.02 20.97
C THR A 131 -12.56 -0.21 19.50
N PRO A 132 -12.52 -1.48 19.06
CA PRO A 132 -12.28 -1.77 17.65
C PRO A 132 -13.37 -1.13 16.76
N PRO A 133 -12.99 -0.60 15.59
CA PRO A 133 -13.98 -0.11 14.64
C PRO A 133 -14.84 -1.26 14.08
N PRO A 134 -16.08 -0.98 13.61
CA PRO A 134 -17.00 -2.03 13.16
C PRO A 134 -16.46 -2.94 12.03
N TRP A 135 -15.54 -2.43 11.23
CA TRP A 135 -14.92 -3.17 10.12
C TRP A 135 -13.74 -4.07 10.56
N LEU A 136 -13.28 -3.97 11.81
CA LEU A 136 -12.18 -4.76 12.37
C LEU A 136 -12.63 -5.41 13.69
N THR A 137 -13.23 -6.59 13.60
CA THR A 137 -13.69 -7.33 14.78
C THR A 137 -12.52 -8.00 15.51
N GLU A 138 -12.74 -8.40 16.77
CA GLU A 138 -11.75 -9.21 17.51
C GLU A 138 -11.47 -10.54 16.79
N ALA A 139 -12.47 -11.14 16.15
CA ALA A 139 -12.30 -12.36 15.37
C ALA A 139 -11.35 -12.14 14.15
N ASP A 140 -11.46 -10.98 13.49
CA ASP A 140 -10.53 -10.62 12.40
C ASP A 140 -9.10 -10.47 12.93
N VAL A 141 -8.94 -9.77 14.06
CA VAL A 141 -7.61 -9.61 14.69
C VAL A 141 -7.00 -10.96 15.06
N GLU A 142 -7.79 -11.85 15.68
CA GLU A 142 -7.32 -13.20 16.04
C GLU A 142 -6.95 -14.03 14.82
N PHE A 143 -7.74 -13.95 13.75
CA PHE A 143 -7.43 -14.64 12.50
C PHE A 143 -6.08 -14.16 11.92
N TYR A 144 -5.89 -12.85 11.77
CA TYR A 144 -4.62 -12.29 11.28
C TYR A 144 -3.46 -12.63 12.21
N ALA A 145 -3.65 -12.49 13.52
CA ALA A 145 -2.61 -12.79 14.50
C ALA A 145 -2.19 -14.26 14.45
N GLY A 146 -3.15 -15.19 14.29
CA GLY A 146 -2.89 -16.61 14.10
C GLY A 146 -2.04 -16.90 12.85
N GLU A 147 -2.41 -16.29 11.70
CA GLU A 147 -1.67 -16.45 10.46
C GLU A 147 -0.24 -15.86 10.55
N PHE A 148 -0.08 -14.68 11.11
CA PHE A 148 1.25 -14.06 11.28
C PHE A 148 2.10 -14.75 12.37
N SER A 149 1.48 -15.33 13.40
CA SER A 149 2.20 -16.17 14.38
C SER A 149 2.77 -17.42 13.73
N ARG A 150 2.03 -18.03 12.81
CA ARG A 150 2.44 -19.22 12.06
C ARG A 150 3.48 -18.93 10.98
N ALA A 151 3.26 -17.88 10.16
CA ALA A 151 4.06 -17.57 8.98
C ALA A 151 5.20 -16.58 9.25
N GLY A 152 5.11 -15.79 10.32
CA GLY A 152 6.00 -14.67 10.62
C GLY A 152 5.78 -13.46 9.70
N PHE A 153 6.47 -12.38 10.00
CA PHE A 153 6.36 -11.11 9.25
C PHE A 153 7.31 -11.01 8.04
N ARG A 154 8.28 -11.92 7.93
CA ARG A 154 9.34 -11.85 6.92
C ARG A 154 8.80 -11.78 5.49
N GLY A 155 7.77 -12.56 5.17
CA GLY A 155 7.16 -12.58 3.84
C GLY A 155 6.64 -11.20 3.43
N GLY A 156 5.85 -10.56 4.31
CA GLY A 156 5.33 -9.21 4.11
C GLY A 156 6.44 -8.16 4.03
N LEU A 157 7.44 -8.23 4.91
CA LEU A 157 8.55 -7.28 4.92
C LEU A 157 9.46 -7.39 3.69
N ASN A 158 9.53 -8.54 3.05
CA ASN A 158 10.31 -8.73 1.82
C ASN A 158 9.77 -7.93 0.62
N TRP A 159 8.50 -7.53 0.62
CA TRP A 159 7.97 -6.60 -0.38
C TRP A 159 8.76 -5.28 -0.37
N TYR A 160 9.04 -4.75 0.80
CA TYR A 160 9.82 -3.51 0.98
C TYR A 160 11.29 -3.70 0.63
N ARG A 161 11.88 -4.88 0.91
CA ARG A 161 13.30 -5.18 0.64
C ARG A 161 13.61 -5.33 -0.84
N ASN A 162 12.58 -5.55 -1.68
CA ASN A 162 12.74 -5.66 -3.13
C ASN A 162 12.53 -4.33 -3.88
N ILE A 163 12.28 -3.21 -3.21
CA ILE A 163 12.00 -1.92 -3.86
C ILE A 163 13.10 -1.52 -4.84
N ASP A 164 14.35 -1.54 -4.42
CA ASP A 164 15.48 -1.18 -5.28
C ASP A 164 15.70 -2.21 -6.39
N ARG A 165 15.55 -3.50 -6.09
CA ARG A 165 15.65 -4.55 -7.10
C ARG A 165 14.56 -4.42 -8.16
N ASN A 166 13.34 -4.13 -7.76
CA ASN A 166 12.25 -3.87 -8.69
C ASN A 166 12.54 -2.64 -9.57
N TRP A 167 13.11 -1.58 -8.99
CA TRP A 167 13.52 -0.40 -9.75
C TRP A 167 14.60 -0.74 -10.80
N GLU A 168 15.58 -1.59 -10.46
CA GLU A 168 16.59 -2.07 -11.40
C GLU A 168 15.95 -2.88 -12.54
N LEU A 169 15.10 -3.84 -12.22
CA LEU A 169 14.42 -4.70 -13.20
C LEU A 169 13.50 -3.91 -14.15
N MET A 170 12.93 -2.81 -13.67
CA MET A 170 12.06 -1.95 -14.47
C MET A 170 12.83 -0.93 -15.33
N ALA A 171 14.16 -0.97 -15.39
CA ALA A 171 14.96 -0.05 -16.21
C ALA A 171 14.59 -0.03 -17.70
N PRO A 172 14.32 -1.17 -18.37
CA PRO A 172 13.89 -1.19 -19.78
C PRO A 172 12.53 -0.50 -20.03
N TYR A 173 11.74 -0.32 -18.98
CA TYR A 173 10.39 0.26 -19.04
C TYR A 173 10.33 1.70 -18.48
N ALA A 174 11.48 2.37 -18.39
CA ALA A 174 11.53 3.78 -17.98
C ALA A 174 10.66 4.63 -18.93
N GLY A 175 9.73 5.41 -18.38
CA GLY A 175 8.79 6.23 -19.15
C GLY A 175 7.61 5.46 -19.76
N ALA A 176 7.52 4.15 -19.59
CA ALA A 176 6.39 3.36 -20.06
C ALA A 176 5.07 3.76 -19.37
N ARG A 177 3.97 3.68 -20.12
CA ARG A 177 2.63 4.06 -19.68
C ARG A 177 1.71 2.84 -19.64
N VAL A 178 0.81 2.79 -18.68
CA VAL A 178 -0.26 1.78 -18.63
C VAL A 178 -1.35 2.20 -19.62
N THR A 179 -1.51 1.43 -20.70
CA THR A 179 -2.37 1.78 -21.84
C THR A 179 -3.72 1.04 -21.85
N VAL A 180 -3.97 0.17 -20.88
CA VAL A 180 -5.29 -0.47 -20.73
C VAL A 180 -6.22 0.43 -19.89
N PRO A 181 -7.55 0.28 -20.01
CA PRO A 181 -8.49 0.93 -19.12
C PRO A 181 -8.13 0.74 -17.65
N ALA A 182 -8.21 1.81 -16.87
CA ALA A 182 -7.76 1.79 -15.48
C ALA A 182 -8.69 2.57 -14.56
N LEU A 183 -8.80 2.10 -13.31
CA LEU A 183 -9.46 2.80 -12.23
C LEU A 183 -8.47 2.95 -11.05
N TYR A 184 -8.48 4.10 -10.39
CA TYR A 184 -7.76 4.32 -9.15
C TYR A 184 -8.74 4.72 -8.04
N VAL A 185 -8.67 4.02 -6.90
CA VAL A 185 -9.51 4.27 -5.72
C VAL A 185 -8.64 4.35 -4.49
N ALA A 186 -8.81 5.38 -3.67
CA ALA A 186 -8.07 5.52 -2.40
C ALA A 186 -8.93 6.22 -1.35
N GLY A 187 -8.59 6.04 -0.09
CA GLY A 187 -9.13 6.84 1.00
C GLY A 187 -8.45 8.22 1.04
N ASP A 188 -9.20 9.27 1.38
CA ASP A 188 -8.62 10.60 1.55
C ASP A 188 -7.79 10.73 2.84
N GLN A 189 -7.94 9.76 3.76
CA GLN A 189 -7.13 9.62 4.98
C GLN A 189 -6.02 8.56 4.84
N ASP A 190 -5.87 7.94 3.68
CA ASP A 190 -4.80 6.98 3.45
C ASP A 190 -3.42 7.66 3.53
N LEU A 191 -2.51 7.07 4.33
CA LEU A 191 -1.15 7.62 4.46
C LEU A 191 -0.43 7.72 3.10
N VAL A 192 -0.71 6.82 2.17
CA VAL A 192 -0.06 6.77 0.85
C VAL A 192 -0.33 8.03 0.03
N VAL A 193 -1.56 8.55 0.03
CA VAL A 193 -1.91 9.75 -0.73
C VAL A 193 -1.29 11.03 -0.13
N HIS A 194 -0.77 10.94 1.09
CA HIS A 194 -0.08 12.02 1.79
C HIS A 194 1.46 11.91 1.73
N PHE A 195 2.01 10.90 1.06
CA PHE A 195 3.46 10.83 0.87
C PHE A 195 3.95 11.95 -0.03
N ARG A 196 5.20 12.36 0.21
CA ARG A 196 5.86 13.41 -0.58
C ARG A 196 5.74 13.14 -2.08
N GLY A 197 5.24 14.14 -2.81
CA GLY A 197 5.08 14.11 -4.27
C GLY A 197 3.76 13.50 -4.75
N MET A 198 2.88 13.01 -3.87
CA MET A 198 1.55 12.55 -4.26
C MET A 198 0.63 13.69 -4.70
N ASP A 199 0.78 14.86 -4.12
CA ASP A 199 0.13 16.11 -4.52
C ASP A 199 0.43 16.50 -5.98
N GLN A 200 1.61 16.11 -6.48
CA GLN A 200 2.03 16.29 -7.88
C GLN A 200 1.60 15.12 -8.77
N LEU A 201 1.68 13.89 -8.25
CA LEU A 201 1.43 12.68 -9.02
C LEU A 201 -0.06 12.50 -9.32
N LEU A 202 -0.92 12.59 -8.32
CA LEU A 202 -2.34 12.24 -8.45
C LEU A 202 -3.08 13.11 -9.48
N PRO A 203 -2.96 14.45 -9.50
CA PRO A 203 -3.58 15.26 -10.55
C PRO A 203 -3.03 14.99 -11.96
N ASN A 204 -1.82 14.44 -12.04
CA ASN A 204 -1.13 14.16 -13.30
C ASN A 204 -1.15 12.66 -13.67
N LEU A 205 -1.91 11.81 -12.98
CA LEU A 205 -1.88 10.37 -13.16
C LEU A 205 -2.22 9.96 -14.61
N LYS A 206 -3.11 10.69 -15.29
CA LYS A 206 -3.44 10.48 -16.72
C LYS A 206 -2.24 10.62 -17.68
N LYS A 207 -1.19 11.32 -17.30
CA LYS A 207 0.04 11.39 -18.13
C LYS A 207 0.72 10.01 -18.25
N PHE A 208 0.57 9.18 -17.23
CA PHE A 208 1.19 7.85 -17.14
C PHE A 208 0.20 6.72 -17.37
N VAL A 209 -1.10 7.01 -17.21
CA VAL A 209 -2.22 6.09 -17.40
C VAL A 209 -3.26 6.78 -18.27
N PRO A 210 -3.02 6.90 -19.62
CA PRO A 210 -3.89 7.69 -20.50
C PRO A 210 -5.36 7.22 -20.50
N GLU A 211 -5.59 5.91 -20.33
CA GLU A 211 -6.92 5.31 -20.25
C GLU A 211 -7.50 5.26 -18.83
N LEU A 212 -7.04 6.14 -17.94
CA LEU A 212 -7.61 6.26 -16.59
C LEU A 212 -9.07 6.75 -16.67
N ARG A 213 -10.00 5.87 -16.30
CA ARG A 213 -11.45 6.12 -16.34
C ARG A 213 -11.93 6.95 -15.13
N GLY A 214 -11.25 6.81 -14.01
CA GLY A 214 -11.59 7.55 -12.79
C GLY A 214 -10.48 7.56 -11.74
N THR A 215 -10.52 8.60 -10.91
CA THR A 215 -9.82 8.68 -9.65
C THR A 215 -10.87 8.93 -8.58
N ILE A 216 -11.13 7.96 -7.73
CA ILE A 216 -12.16 8.02 -6.70
C ILE A 216 -11.48 8.14 -5.35
N MET A 217 -11.75 9.25 -4.66
CA MET A 217 -11.29 9.49 -3.30
C MET A 217 -12.46 9.25 -2.35
N LEU A 218 -12.32 8.28 -1.46
CA LEU A 218 -13.36 7.88 -0.49
C LEU A 218 -13.25 8.74 0.77
N PRO A 219 -14.25 9.59 1.06
CA PRO A 219 -14.18 10.51 2.19
C PRO A 219 -14.10 9.79 3.54
N GLY A 220 -13.16 10.22 4.39
CA GLY A 220 -12.94 9.68 5.73
C GLY A 220 -12.42 8.25 5.79
N CYS A 221 -12.11 7.64 4.64
CA CYS A 221 -11.53 6.30 4.52
C CYS A 221 -10.01 6.37 4.61
N GLY A 222 -9.39 5.39 5.27
CA GLY A 222 -7.95 5.25 5.34
C GLY A 222 -7.40 4.28 4.29
N HIS A 223 -6.40 3.54 4.71
CA HIS A 223 -5.65 2.62 3.85
C HIS A 223 -6.44 1.36 3.47
N TRP A 224 -7.30 0.86 4.35
CA TRP A 224 -7.99 -0.42 4.18
C TRP A 224 -9.31 -0.23 3.43
N THR A 225 -9.25 0.33 2.22
CA THR A 225 -10.41 0.80 1.45
C THR A 225 -11.54 -0.23 1.35
N GLN A 226 -11.21 -1.49 1.04
CA GLN A 226 -12.18 -2.57 0.86
C GLN A 226 -12.79 -3.09 2.18
N GLN A 227 -12.12 -2.86 3.32
CA GLN A 227 -12.65 -3.19 4.65
C GLN A 227 -13.43 -2.02 5.25
N GLU A 228 -12.91 -0.79 5.11
CA GLU A 228 -13.53 0.40 5.67
C GLU A 228 -14.77 0.85 4.87
N ARG A 229 -14.76 0.66 3.55
CA ARG A 229 -15.80 1.11 2.61
C ARG A 229 -16.13 0.05 1.54
N PRO A 230 -16.54 -1.18 1.95
CA PRO A 230 -16.75 -2.29 1.02
C PRO A 230 -17.80 -2.00 -0.05
N LYS A 231 -18.88 -1.30 0.31
CA LYS A 231 -19.96 -0.97 -0.64
C LYS A 231 -19.46 -0.03 -1.72
N GLU A 232 -18.81 1.07 -1.33
CA GLU A 232 -18.32 2.10 -2.25
C GLU A 232 -17.23 1.55 -3.17
N VAL A 233 -16.34 0.68 -2.65
CA VAL A 233 -15.33 0.00 -3.46
C VAL A 233 -15.99 -0.94 -4.47
N ASN A 234 -16.96 -1.75 -4.05
CA ASN A 234 -17.68 -2.65 -4.95
C ASN A 234 -18.45 -1.89 -6.02
N ASP A 235 -19.19 -0.85 -5.66
CA ASP A 235 -19.92 0.00 -6.62
C ASP A 235 -18.96 0.61 -7.66
N ALA A 236 -17.80 1.09 -7.21
CA ALA A 236 -16.78 1.69 -8.10
C ALA A 236 -16.10 0.67 -9.03
N THR A 237 -15.97 -0.58 -8.60
CA THR A 237 -15.24 -1.61 -9.35
C THR A 237 -16.12 -2.44 -10.28
N LEU A 238 -17.43 -2.45 -10.04
CA LEU A 238 -18.41 -3.22 -10.84
C LEU A 238 -19.17 -2.36 -11.85
N ALA A 239 -19.05 -1.02 -11.77
CA ALA A 239 -19.61 -0.06 -12.73
C ALA A 239 -18.76 0.02 -14.01
#